data_d791b1828b351b5a0937989507e8bfd5
#
_entry.id   d791b1828b351b5a0937989507e8bfd5
#
_cell.length_a   1.000
_cell.length_b   1.000
_cell.length_c   1.000
_cell.angle_alpha   90.00
_cell.angle_beta   90.00
_cell.angle_gamma   90.00
#
_symmetry.space_group_name_H-M   'P 1'
#
loop_
_entity.id
_entity.type
_entity.pdbx_description
1 polymer ?
#
loop_
_entity_poly.entity_id
_entity_poly.type
_entity_poly.pdbx_seq_one_letter_code
_entity_poly.pdbx_strand_id
1 'polypeptide(L)'
;MEQKVLQRKVNYIAPTLNTETESETAYRQIRVAAYCRVSTQMEEQLNSYEVQVKHYTNKINSEPKWSFAGIYADKGISGTSAKKRDEFMKMIRACKRHKIDMIITKSISRFSRNTLDCLKYIRILKELNVDVFFEEQGLHSKDAGAEFYITIYGSIAQSEAENISANVRWGKQQSAKEGKVAFSYNSFLGYKKGADGKPEIVEDEAKIIREIYDKYLEGDSIRKIVDYLNDNQIKTPTGKKVWYYGTVKSILSNEKYKGDALINKTYVIDCISKKVKRNDGERAQYYVENNHPAIISPEKFNRVQEEMARRSSKKKVKQVGTKTELGKYSSKYALSELLICGECHTPYRRCTWTTTNGEKKIVWRCINRLDYGKKYCHHSPSLEENILQSAIVRAVQNNLVKCSEVLEKLKQHIRIGLSGEQTEDKTIDIQIEIARLDKEYDDLLNRITSDMENVEALESQLEKIVLKKHSLQKELQIYENSSSRQTNTKTRLDEIFQIIEGLKNHPMEFNDVIIRQIIDCVIVESKEKIKVVFVGGYEVEQEL
;
A
#
# COMPACT_ATOMS: atom_id res chain seq x y z
N MET A 1 -15.27 -4.90 85.52
CA MET A 1 -15.95 -4.24 84.38
C MET A 1 -16.31 -5.33 83.36
N GLU A 2 -17.56 -5.77 83.41
CA GLU A 2 -18.06 -6.76 82.46
C GLU A 2 -18.36 -6.12 81.12
N GLN A 3 -17.73 -6.56 80.07
CA GLN A 3 -18.03 -6.16 78.70
C GLN A 3 -19.34 -6.82 78.25
N LYS A 4 -20.42 -6.04 78.16
CA LYS A 4 -21.67 -6.44 77.56
C LYS A 4 -21.43 -6.78 76.06
N VAL A 5 -21.41 -8.06 75.72
CA VAL A 5 -21.43 -8.54 74.34
C VAL A 5 -22.79 -8.16 73.71
N LEU A 6 -22.79 -7.21 72.79
CA LEU A 6 -23.95 -6.84 72.00
C LEU A 6 -24.29 -8.02 71.06
N GLN A 7 -25.38 -8.74 71.35
CA GLN A 7 -25.92 -9.76 70.47
C GLN A 7 -26.50 -9.11 69.20
N ARG A 8 -25.93 -9.47 68.04
CA ARG A 8 -26.44 -9.05 66.72
C ARG A 8 -27.80 -9.70 66.49
N LYS A 9 -28.85 -8.89 66.38
CA LYS A 9 -30.20 -9.33 66.02
C LYS A 9 -30.39 -9.19 64.51
N VAL A 10 -30.50 -10.31 63.78
CA VAL A 10 -30.78 -10.33 62.33
C VAL A 10 -32.30 -10.41 62.16
N ASN A 11 -32.87 -9.36 61.61
CA ASN A 11 -34.26 -9.35 61.19
C ASN A 11 -34.34 -9.72 59.70
N TYR A 12 -34.97 -10.82 59.34
CA TYR A 12 -35.27 -11.19 57.97
C TYR A 12 -36.45 -10.32 57.48
N ILE A 13 -36.19 -9.56 56.41
CA ILE A 13 -37.23 -8.80 55.69
C ILE A 13 -37.50 -9.58 54.41
N ALA A 14 -38.69 -10.13 54.28
CA ALA A 14 -39.10 -10.87 53.08
C ALA A 14 -39.23 -9.88 51.89
N PRO A 15 -38.90 -10.32 50.64
CA PRO A 15 -39.07 -9.49 49.47
C PRO A 15 -40.52 -9.05 49.32
N THR A 16 -40.76 -7.77 49.18
CA THR A 16 -42.08 -7.16 49.05
C THR A 16 -42.58 -7.07 47.61
N LEU A 17 -41.75 -7.42 46.61
CA LEU A 17 -42.19 -7.57 45.24
C LEU A 17 -42.83 -8.93 45.07
N ASN A 18 -44.14 -8.96 44.88
CA ASN A 18 -44.89 -10.12 44.48
C ASN A 18 -44.27 -10.68 43.20
N THR A 19 -43.61 -11.84 43.28
CA THR A 19 -43.49 -12.74 42.14
C THR A 19 -44.93 -12.99 41.69
N GLU A 20 -45.28 -12.49 40.48
CA GLU A 20 -46.57 -12.77 39.84
C GLU A 20 -46.90 -14.24 40.06
N THR A 21 -48.05 -14.49 40.68
CA THR A 21 -48.50 -15.87 40.96
C THR A 21 -48.62 -16.59 39.61
N GLU A 22 -48.14 -17.82 39.53
CA GLU A 22 -48.15 -18.69 38.34
C GLU A 22 -49.49 -18.77 37.61
N SER A 23 -50.57 -18.33 38.23
CA SER A 23 -51.94 -18.31 37.70
C SER A 23 -52.25 -17.20 36.71
N GLU A 24 -51.54 -16.07 36.71
CA GLU A 24 -51.76 -14.97 35.74
C GLU A 24 -50.90 -15.09 34.48
N THR A 25 -49.80 -15.83 34.51
CA THR A 25 -48.92 -16.08 33.34
C THR A 25 -49.51 -17.11 32.39
N ALA A 26 -50.51 -17.91 32.79
CA ALA A 26 -51.07 -19.01 32.01
C ALA A 26 -51.82 -18.59 30.73
N TYR A 27 -52.19 -17.32 30.56
CA TYR A 27 -52.97 -16.83 29.41
C TYR A 27 -52.24 -15.84 28.51
N ARG A 28 -51.02 -15.41 28.87
CA ARG A 28 -50.30 -14.46 28.03
C ARG A 28 -49.44 -15.19 27.01
N GLN A 29 -49.78 -15.02 25.71
CA GLN A 29 -48.94 -15.52 24.63
C GLN A 29 -47.57 -14.85 24.66
N ILE A 30 -46.49 -15.63 24.49
CA ILE A 30 -45.11 -15.19 24.40
C ILE A 30 -44.91 -14.48 23.05
N ARG A 31 -44.50 -13.21 23.03
CA ARG A 31 -44.22 -12.45 21.81
C ARG A 31 -42.87 -12.87 21.25
N VAL A 32 -42.89 -13.62 20.14
CA VAL A 32 -41.73 -14.25 19.54
C VAL A 32 -41.33 -13.52 18.27
N ALA A 33 -40.05 -13.12 18.18
CA ALA A 33 -39.45 -12.57 16.97
C ALA A 33 -38.39 -13.55 16.41
N ALA A 34 -38.27 -13.61 15.09
CA ALA A 34 -37.17 -14.37 14.47
C ALA A 34 -36.06 -13.43 13.99
N TYR A 35 -34.81 -13.87 14.22
CA TYR A 35 -33.64 -13.22 13.64
C TYR A 35 -32.99 -14.11 12.59
N CYS A 36 -32.89 -13.55 11.36
CA CYS A 36 -32.31 -14.24 10.20
C CYS A 36 -31.10 -13.48 9.67
N ARG A 37 -30.11 -14.22 9.14
CA ARG A 37 -28.97 -13.63 8.47
C ARG A 37 -28.65 -14.41 7.20
N VAL A 38 -28.74 -13.75 6.05
CA VAL A 38 -28.46 -14.32 4.71
C VAL A 38 -27.14 -13.78 4.19
N SER A 39 -26.33 -14.66 3.55
CA SER A 39 -25.09 -14.25 2.88
C SER A 39 -25.40 -13.55 1.55
N THR A 40 -24.47 -12.76 1.02
CA THR A 40 -24.65 -11.87 -0.14
C THR A 40 -24.56 -12.53 -1.51
N GLN A 41 -25.29 -11.99 -2.48
CA GLN A 41 -24.92 -11.72 -3.88
C GLN A 41 -25.25 -12.72 -4.98
N MET A 42 -26.08 -13.73 -4.81
CA MET A 42 -26.63 -14.46 -5.97
C MET A 42 -28.14 -14.59 -5.88
N GLU A 43 -28.84 -14.64 -7.02
CA GLU A 43 -30.31 -14.80 -7.13
C GLU A 43 -30.83 -16.03 -6.37
N GLU A 44 -30.05 -17.09 -6.28
CA GLU A 44 -30.35 -18.29 -5.45
C GLU A 44 -30.49 -17.98 -3.95
N GLN A 45 -29.94 -16.87 -3.47
CA GLN A 45 -29.97 -16.49 -2.05
C GLN A 45 -31.13 -15.55 -1.71
N LEU A 46 -31.76 -14.90 -2.69
CA LEU A 46 -33.04 -14.22 -2.51
C LEU A 46 -34.14 -15.25 -2.22
N ASN A 47 -34.15 -16.39 -2.92
CA ASN A 47 -35.01 -17.51 -2.61
C ASN A 47 -34.75 -18.05 -1.19
N SER A 48 -33.51 -18.13 -0.74
CA SER A 48 -33.16 -18.57 0.63
C SER A 48 -33.68 -17.60 1.70
N TYR A 49 -33.75 -16.29 1.45
CA TYR A 49 -34.32 -15.31 2.37
C TYR A 49 -35.83 -15.49 2.53
N GLU A 50 -36.56 -15.56 1.42
CA GLU A 50 -38.03 -15.75 1.45
C GLU A 50 -38.42 -17.08 2.10
N VAL A 51 -37.69 -18.15 1.84
CA VAL A 51 -37.89 -19.45 2.47
C VAL A 51 -37.69 -19.36 3.98
N GLN A 52 -36.64 -18.67 4.47
CA GLN A 52 -36.42 -18.49 5.92
C GLN A 52 -37.52 -17.66 6.56
N VAL A 53 -37.96 -16.58 5.91
CA VAL A 53 -39.07 -15.76 6.41
C VAL A 53 -40.34 -16.55 6.50
N LYS A 54 -40.72 -17.31 5.48
CA LYS A 54 -41.90 -18.20 5.49
C LYS A 54 -41.79 -19.27 6.58
N HIS A 55 -40.61 -19.90 6.70
CA HIS A 55 -40.36 -20.94 7.68
C HIS A 55 -40.62 -20.42 9.11
N TYR A 56 -39.98 -19.33 9.49
CA TYR A 56 -40.15 -18.78 10.84
C TYR A 56 -41.52 -18.18 11.09
N THR A 57 -42.15 -17.58 10.07
CA THR A 57 -43.54 -17.12 10.20
C THR A 57 -44.49 -18.29 10.48
N ASN A 58 -44.39 -19.38 9.71
CA ASN A 58 -45.19 -20.55 9.91
C ASN A 58 -44.91 -21.21 11.27
N LYS A 59 -43.66 -21.35 11.65
CA LYS A 59 -43.24 -21.94 12.91
C LYS A 59 -43.78 -21.18 14.12
N ILE A 60 -43.70 -19.84 14.11
CA ILE A 60 -44.23 -19.01 15.21
C ILE A 60 -45.76 -19.10 15.26
N ASN A 61 -46.43 -19.09 14.12
CA ASN A 61 -47.88 -19.13 14.04
C ASN A 61 -48.47 -20.52 14.34
N SER A 62 -47.67 -21.59 14.16
CA SER A 62 -48.12 -22.96 14.47
C SER A 62 -48.13 -23.28 15.97
N GLU A 63 -47.43 -22.50 16.79
CA GLU A 63 -47.35 -22.72 18.24
C GLU A 63 -48.41 -21.86 18.97
N PRO A 64 -49.44 -22.49 19.61
CA PRO A 64 -50.55 -21.74 20.23
C PRO A 64 -50.13 -20.81 21.36
N LYS A 65 -48.98 -21.08 21.99
CA LYS A 65 -48.44 -20.27 23.10
C LYS A 65 -47.67 -19.03 22.63
N TRP A 66 -47.43 -18.89 21.30
CA TRP A 66 -46.63 -17.83 20.75
C TRP A 66 -47.49 -16.80 20.00
N SER A 67 -47.08 -15.53 20.06
CA SER A 67 -47.62 -14.47 19.21
C SER A 67 -46.51 -13.86 18.37
N PHE A 68 -46.80 -13.58 17.12
CA PHE A 68 -45.84 -13.09 16.15
C PHE A 68 -45.44 -11.63 16.45
N ALA A 69 -44.15 -11.38 16.77
CA ALA A 69 -43.61 -10.04 17.07
C ALA A 69 -42.75 -9.46 15.96
N GLY A 70 -42.53 -10.21 14.87
CA GLY A 70 -41.80 -9.73 13.68
C GLY A 70 -40.62 -10.60 13.28
N ILE A 71 -40.12 -10.36 12.07
CA ILE A 71 -38.89 -10.98 11.54
C ILE A 71 -37.87 -9.86 11.26
N TYR A 72 -36.68 -10.04 11.80
CA TYR A 72 -35.55 -9.13 11.61
C TYR A 72 -34.48 -9.86 10.80
N ALA A 73 -34.14 -9.32 9.64
CA ALA A 73 -33.22 -10.01 8.74
C ALA A 73 -32.20 -9.07 8.12
N ASP A 74 -30.94 -9.30 8.42
CA ASP A 74 -29.82 -8.58 7.84
C ASP A 74 -29.34 -9.27 6.56
N LYS A 75 -29.43 -8.56 5.42
CA LYS A 75 -29.01 -9.04 4.09
C LYS A 75 -27.56 -8.65 3.84
N GLY A 76 -26.75 -9.61 3.40
CA GLY A 76 -25.48 -9.31 2.77
C GLY A 76 -24.37 -8.69 3.60
N ILE A 77 -24.49 -8.66 4.90
CA ILE A 77 -23.52 -8.00 5.76
C ILE A 77 -22.56 -9.03 6.36
N SER A 78 -21.24 -8.74 6.25
CA SER A 78 -20.21 -9.50 6.94
C SER A 78 -20.45 -9.40 8.45
N GLY A 79 -20.72 -10.52 9.10
CA GLY A 79 -21.15 -10.60 10.51
C GLY A 79 -20.06 -10.28 11.55
N THR A 80 -19.01 -9.53 11.18
CA THR A 80 -17.87 -9.25 12.06
C THR A 80 -18.05 -8.04 12.97
N SER A 81 -19.09 -7.20 12.76
CA SER A 81 -19.38 -6.05 13.62
C SER A 81 -20.88 -5.84 13.77
N ALA A 82 -21.37 -5.81 15.00
CA ALA A 82 -22.79 -5.57 15.32
C ALA A 82 -23.27 -4.18 14.88
N LYS A 83 -22.39 -3.18 14.81
CA LYS A 83 -22.72 -1.80 14.43
C LYS A 83 -23.25 -1.63 13.00
N LYS A 84 -22.99 -2.59 12.10
CA LYS A 84 -23.45 -2.59 10.70
C LYS A 84 -24.71 -3.42 10.46
N ARG A 85 -25.34 -3.96 11.52
CA ARG A 85 -26.49 -4.86 11.47
C ARG A 85 -27.73 -4.07 11.90
N ASP A 86 -28.31 -3.33 10.97
CA ASP A 86 -29.40 -2.40 11.26
C ASP A 86 -30.66 -3.09 11.78
N GLU A 87 -31.03 -4.24 11.18
CA GLU A 87 -32.19 -5.03 11.61
C GLU A 87 -31.96 -5.70 12.98
N PHE A 88 -30.75 -6.21 13.24
CA PHE A 88 -30.38 -6.71 14.56
C PHE A 88 -30.52 -5.59 15.63
N MET A 89 -30.02 -4.39 15.32
CA MET A 89 -30.12 -3.27 16.25
C MET A 89 -31.57 -2.76 16.43
N LYS A 90 -32.42 -2.89 15.40
CA LYS A 90 -33.87 -2.64 15.53
C LYS A 90 -34.54 -3.65 16.46
N MET A 91 -34.20 -4.93 16.31
CA MET A 91 -34.66 -6.01 17.19
C MET A 91 -34.28 -5.73 18.65
N ILE A 92 -33.02 -5.43 18.94
CA ILE A 92 -32.55 -5.09 20.30
C ILE A 92 -33.31 -3.87 20.87
N ARG A 93 -33.57 -2.85 20.03
CA ARG A 93 -34.40 -1.71 20.45
C ARG A 93 -35.84 -2.09 20.75
N ALA A 94 -36.41 -3.03 20.01
CA ALA A 94 -37.76 -3.56 20.27
C ALA A 94 -37.80 -4.37 21.58
N CYS A 95 -36.77 -5.15 21.89
CA CYS A 95 -36.62 -5.84 23.19
C CYS A 95 -36.54 -4.83 24.34
N LYS A 96 -35.76 -3.75 24.23
CA LYS A 96 -35.71 -2.67 25.23
C LYS A 96 -37.03 -1.96 25.47
N ARG A 97 -37.94 -2.01 24.49
CA ARG A 97 -39.30 -1.46 24.61
C ARG A 97 -40.32 -2.51 25.05
N HIS A 98 -39.86 -3.68 25.54
CA HIS A 98 -40.68 -4.79 25.95
C HIS A 98 -41.72 -5.25 24.91
N LYS A 99 -41.36 -5.22 23.60
CA LYS A 99 -42.22 -5.70 22.51
C LYS A 99 -41.97 -7.14 22.13
N ILE A 100 -40.86 -7.74 22.60
CA ILE A 100 -40.40 -9.08 22.29
C ILE A 100 -40.06 -9.77 23.61
N ASP A 101 -40.56 -10.98 23.82
CA ASP A 101 -40.30 -11.81 25.00
C ASP A 101 -39.31 -12.94 24.67
N MET A 102 -39.26 -13.40 23.39
CA MET A 102 -38.33 -14.42 22.93
C MET A 102 -37.84 -14.13 21.51
N ILE A 103 -36.58 -14.43 21.25
CA ILE A 103 -35.97 -14.38 19.93
C ILE A 103 -35.64 -15.79 19.48
N ILE A 104 -36.04 -16.17 18.27
CA ILE A 104 -35.62 -17.44 17.64
C ILE A 104 -34.57 -17.13 16.57
N THR A 105 -33.50 -17.90 16.57
CA THR A 105 -32.47 -17.84 15.53
C THR A 105 -31.95 -19.23 15.23
N LYS A 106 -31.52 -19.45 13.99
CA LYS A 106 -31.07 -20.76 13.52
C LYS A 106 -29.93 -21.32 14.37
N SER A 107 -28.90 -20.51 14.67
CA SER A 107 -27.73 -20.94 15.44
C SER A 107 -26.99 -19.78 16.10
N ILE A 108 -26.11 -20.06 17.03
CA ILE A 108 -25.21 -19.12 17.70
C ILE A 108 -24.38 -18.34 16.66
N SER A 109 -23.85 -19.00 15.64
CA SER A 109 -23.07 -18.39 14.56
C SER A 109 -23.89 -17.43 13.69
N ARG A 110 -25.21 -17.63 13.59
CA ARG A 110 -26.13 -16.72 12.90
C ARG A 110 -26.48 -15.52 13.76
N PHE A 111 -26.61 -15.71 15.06
CA PHE A 111 -26.84 -14.62 16.01
C PHE A 111 -25.63 -13.68 16.10
N SER A 112 -24.42 -14.22 16.27
CA SER A 112 -23.18 -13.44 16.23
C SER A 112 -22.00 -14.29 15.75
N ARG A 113 -21.05 -13.68 15.01
CA ARG A 113 -19.77 -14.30 14.63
C ARG A 113 -18.65 -14.05 15.64
N ASN A 114 -18.86 -13.09 16.53
CA ASN A 114 -17.90 -12.76 17.58
C ASN A 114 -18.51 -13.20 18.91
N THR A 115 -17.82 -14.08 19.61
CA THR A 115 -18.25 -14.63 20.90
C THR A 115 -18.47 -13.55 21.95
N LEU A 116 -17.59 -12.53 21.99
CA LEU A 116 -17.72 -11.40 22.91
C LEU A 116 -18.99 -10.57 22.64
N ASP A 117 -19.30 -10.29 21.37
CA ASP A 117 -20.54 -9.60 21.01
C ASP A 117 -21.77 -10.47 21.33
N CYS A 118 -21.68 -11.79 21.09
CA CYS A 118 -22.74 -12.74 21.40
C CYS A 118 -23.08 -12.70 22.89
N LEU A 119 -22.11 -12.91 23.76
CA LEU A 119 -22.28 -12.90 25.22
C LEU A 119 -22.80 -11.54 25.72
N LYS A 120 -22.25 -10.44 25.17
CA LYS A 120 -22.71 -9.10 25.53
C LYS A 120 -24.20 -8.90 25.27
N TYR A 121 -24.67 -9.26 24.06
CA TYR A 121 -26.10 -9.05 23.73
C TYR A 121 -27.00 -10.04 24.44
N ILE A 122 -26.55 -11.27 24.71
CA ILE A 122 -27.29 -12.23 25.49
C ILE A 122 -27.49 -11.75 26.94
N ARG A 123 -26.45 -11.20 27.57
CA ARG A 123 -26.56 -10.61 28.91
C ARG A 123 -27.53 -9.44 28.94
N ILE A 124 -27.46 -8.51 27.95
CA ILE A 124 -28.44 -7.42 27.82
C ILE A 124 -29.87 -7.96 27.67
N LEU A 125 -30.08 -9.00 26.87
CA LEU A 125 -31.40 -9.59 26.66
C LEU A 125 -31.89 -10.31 27.91
N LYS A 126 -31.01 -11.00 28.65
CA LYS A 126 -31.31 -11.62 29.93
C LYS A 126 -31.71 -10.61 31.00
N GLU A 127 -31.04 -9.46 31.08
CA GLU A 127 -31.44 -8.35 31.94
C GLU A 127 -32.83 -7.79 31.62
N LEU A 128 -33.22 -7.82 30.33
CA LEU A 128 -34.54 -7.41 29.84
C LEU A 128 -35.59 -8.54 29.95
N ASN A 129 -35.24 -9.67 30.55
CA ASN A 129 -36.05 -10.89 30.63
C ASN A 129 -36.45 -11.46 29.26
N VAL A 130 -35.72 -11.19 28.18
CA VAL A 130 -35.92 -11.73 26.84
C VAL A 130 -35.05 -12.98 26.65
N ASP A 131 -35.67 -14.09 26.25
CA ASP A 131 -34.97 -15.33 25.95
C ASP A 131 -34.49 -15.37 24.49
N VAL A 132 -33.38 -16.09 24.22
CA VAL A 132 -32.89 -16.37 22.88
C VAL A 132 -32.82 -17.89 22.69
N PHE A 133 -33.62 -18.41 21.77
CA PHE A 133 -33.64 -19.82 21.42
C PHE A 133 -32.77 -20.06 20.17
N PHE A 134 -31.73 -20.87 20.32
CA PHE A 134 -30.84 -21.32 19.26
C PHE A 134 -31.32 -22.71 18.76
N GLU A 135 -31.96 -22.71 17.59
CA GLU A 135 -32.69 -23.87 17.06
C GLU A 135 -31.76 -25.06 16.79
N GLU A 136 -30.61 -24.88 16.11
CA GLU A 136 -29.66 -25.99 15.82
C GLU A 136 -29.02 -26.58 17.07
N GLN A 137 -28.85 -25.79 18.12
CA GLN A 137 -28.26 -26.25 19.38
C GLN A 137 -29.29 -26.72 20.41
N GLY A 138 -30.58 -26.46 20.17
CA GLY A 138 -31.64 -26.74 21.13
C GLY A 138 -31.47 -26.03 22.48
N LEU A 139 -30.84 -24.84 22.46
CA LEU A 139 -30.37 -24.11 23.66
C LEU A 139 -31.16 -22.83 23.86
N HIS A 140 -31.67 -22.64 25.08
CA HIS A 140 -32.23 -21.36 25.53
C HIS A 140 -31.19 -20.52 26.27
N SER A 141 -31.15 -19.23 26.00
CA SER A 141 -30.16 -18.32 26.63
C SER A 141 -30.37 -18.19 28.15
N LYS A 142 -31.60 -18.52 28.66
CA LYS A 142 -31.94 -18.51 30.08
C LYS A 142 -31.53 -19.77 30.82
N ASP A 143 -31.17 -20.87 30.10
CA ASP A 143 -30.79 -22.12 30.73
C ASP A 143 -29.55 -21.98 31.62
N ALA A 144 -29.50 -22.78 32.67
CA ALA A 144 -28.33 -22.88 33.54
C ALA A 144 -27.12 -23.36 32.71
N GLY A 145 -26.04 -22.60 32.71
CA GLY A 145 -24.83 -22.93 31.93
C GLY A 145 -24.88 -22.52 30.46
N ALA A 146 -25.96 -21.88 29.97
CA ALA A 146 -26.03 -21.40 28.56
C ALA A 146 -24.84 -20.54 28.14
N GLU A 147 -24.36 -19.65 28.99
CA GLU A 147 -23.18 -18.83 28.70
C GLU A 147 -21.91 -19.67 28.50
N PHE A 148 -21.76 -20.76 29.23
CA PHE A 148 -20.66 -21.71 29.08
C PHE A 148 -20.71 -22.42 27.74
N TYR A 149 -21.87 -22.95 27.36
CA TYR A 149 -22.09 -23.58 26.05
C TYR A 149 -21.85 -22.60 24.89
N ILE A 150 -22.35 -21.37 25.00
CA ILE A 150 -22.16 -20.34 24.00
C ILE A 150 -20.67 -19.98 23.86
N THR A 151 -19.94 -19.93 24.96
CA THR A 151 -18.50 -19.68 24.96
C THR A 151 -17.74 -20.81 24.24
N ILE A 152 -18.06 -22.05 24.54
CA ILE A 152 -17.45 -23.22 23.88
C ILE A 152 -17.75 -23.21 22.38
N TYR A 153 -19.03 -23.11 21.99
CA TYR A 153 -19.40 -23.06 20.56
C TYR A 153 -18.78 -21.87 19.85
N GLY A 154 -18.70 -20.72 20.50
CA GLY A 154 -18.01 -19.53 19.95
C GLY A 154 -16.51 -19.75 19.75
N SER A 155 -15.85 -20.42 20.68
CA SER A 155 -14.43 -20.76 20.58
C SER A 155 -14.15 -21.78 19.48
N ILE A 156 -15.00 -22.80 19.34
CA ILE A 156 -14.92 -23.78 18.25
C ILE A 156 -15.10 -23.10 16.90
N ALA A 157 -16.13 -22.26 16.74
CA ALA A 157 -16.39 -21.52 15.50
C ALA A 157 -15.25 -20.55 15.15
N GLN A 158 -14.61 -19.96 16.15
CA GLN A 158 -13.43 -19.10 15.95
C GLN A 158 -12.23 -19.93 15.49
N SER A 159 -11.94 -21.06 16.16
CA SER A 159 -10.86 -21.97 15.79
C SER A 159 -11.05 -22.51 14.36
N GLU A 160 -12.28 -22.87 13.98
CA GLU A 160 -12.59 -23.30 12.61
C GLU A 160 -12.32 -22.19 11.59
N ALA A 161 -12.72 -20.93 11.88
CA ALA A 161 -12.44 -19.79 11.01
C ALA A 161 -10.93 -19.50 10.88
N GLU A 162 -10.18 -19.68 11.96
CA GLU A 162 -8.71 -19.55 11.97
C GLU A 162 -8.05 -20.66 11.13
N ASN A 163 -8.51 -21.91 11.26
CA ASN A 163 -8.03 -23.05 10.47
C ASN A 163 -8.32 -22.86 8.97
N ILE A 164 -9.54 -22.46 8.60
CA ILE A 164 -9.87 -22.12 7.21
C ILE A 164 -8.96 -21.00 6.69
N SER A 165 -8.74 -19.97 7.48
CA SER A 165 -7.84 -18.86 7.12
C SER A 165 -6.39 -19.32 6.97
N ALA A 166 -5.93 -20.24 7.82
CA ALA A 166 -4.59 -20.84 7.73
C ALA A 166 -4.44 -21.67 6.46
N ASN A 167 -5.43 -22.52 6.16
CA ASN A 167 -5.44 -23.35 4.95
C ASN A 167 -5.45 -22.52 3.67
N VAL A 168 -6.27 -21.45 3.62
CA VAL A 168 -6.28 -20.51 2.48
C VAL A 168 -4.92 -19.79 2.33
N ARG A 169 -4.30 -19.41 3.45
CA ARG A 169 -2.96 -18.79 3.43
C ARG A 169 -1.90 -19.78 2.92
N TRP A 170 -1.93 -21.01 3.41
CA TRP A 170 -1.03 -22.07 2.98
C TRP A 170 -1.17 -22.34 1.47
N GLY A 171 -2.42 -22.51 0.97
CA GLY A 171 -2.69 -22.72 -0.46
C GLY A 171 -2.21 -21.56 -1.34
N LYS A 172 -2.40 -20.30 -0.89
CA LYS A 172 -1.83 -19.12 -1.58
C LYS A 172 -0.30 -19.11 -1.57
N GLN A 173 0.30 -19.52 -0.47
CA GLN A 173 1.76 -19.59 -0.34
C GLN A 173 2.34 -20.67 -1.25
N GLN A 174 1.69 -21.84 -1.33
CA GLN A 174 2.09 -22.91 -2.24
C GLN A 174 1.95 -22.47 -3.71
N SER A 175 0.83 -21.86 -4.09
CA SER A 175 0.65 -21.29 -5.43
C SER A 175 1.70 -20.22 -5.75
N ALA A 176 2.11 -19.43 -4.75
CA ALA A 176 3.16 -18.43 -4.92
C ALA A 176 4.55 -19.06 -5.14
N LYS A 177 4.88 -20.14 -4.43
CA LYS A 177 6.11 -20.93 -4.67
C LYS A 177 6.16 -21.53 -6.07
N GLU A 178 5.00 -21.94 -6.61
CA GLU A 178 4.87 -22.47 -7.97
C GLU A 178 4.84 -21.34 -9.04
N GLY A 179 5.02 -20.08 -8.65
CA GLY A 179 4.99 -18.93 -9.56
C GLY A 179 3.61 -18.61 -10.14
N LYS A 180 2.53 -19.16 -9.59
CA LYS A 180 1.16 -18.86 -10.02
C LYS A 180 0.72 -17.50 -9.52
N VAL A 181 0.58 -16.54 -10.42
CA VAL A 181 0.19 -15.15 -10.11
C VAL A 181 -1.28 -14.93 -10.43
N ALA A 182 -2.02 -14.41 -9.46
CA ALA A 182 -3.41 -14.00 -9.70
C ALA A 182 -3.47 -12.56 -10.25
N PHE A 183 -4.25 -12.36 -11.31
CA PHE A 183 -4.53 -11.05 -11.91
C PHE A 183 -5.98 -10.64 -11.65
N SER A 184 -6.17 -9.38 -11.28
CA SER A 184 -7.49 -8.76 -11.17
C SER A 184 -7.77 -7.93 -12.44
N TYR A 185 -8.15 -8.58 -13.51
CA TYR A 185 -8.31 -7.96 -14.84
C TYR A 185 -9.30 -6.79 -14.85
N ASN A 186 -10.33 -6.81 -14.01
CA ASN A 186 -11.36 -5.75 -13.95
C ASN A 186 -10.83 -4.36 -13.55
N SER A 187 -9.65 -4.29 -12.97
CA SER A 187 -9.07 -3.03 -12.49
C SER A 187 -7.61 -2.85 -12.90
N PHE A 188 -7.13 -3.67 -13.83
CA PHE A 188 -5.75 -3.70 -14.26
C PHE A 188 -5.65 -3.31 -15.73
N LEU A 189 -5.25 -2.06 -16.00
CA LEU A 189 -5.14 -1.51 -17.35
C LEU A 189 -4.05 -2.23 -18.14
N GLY A 190 -4.27 -2.44 -19.43
CA GLY A 190 -3.29 -3.00 -20.36
C GLY A 190 -3.31 -4.51 -20.50
N TYR A 191 -4.06 -5.22 -19.64
CA TYR A 191 -4.13 -6.68 -19.71
C TYR A 191 -5.56 -7.21 -19.63
N LYS A 192 -5.88 -8.21 -20.44
CA LYS A 192 -7.08 -9.03 -20.36
C LYS A 192 -6.72 -10.50 -20.09
N LYS A 193 -7.72 -11.29 -19.69
CA LYS A 193 -7.56 -12.73 -19.55
C LYS A 193 -7.61 -13.37 -20.94
N GLY A 194 -6.54 -14.03 -21.36
CA GLY A 194 -6.48 -14.78 -22.59
C GLY A 194 -7.26 -16.09 -22.55
N ALA A 195 -7.37 -16.75 -23.69
CA ALA A 195 -8.09 -18.03 -23.83
C ALA A 195 -7.43 -19.16 -23.03
N ASP A 196 -6.11 -19.11 -22.85
CA ASP A 196 -5.32 -20.04 -22.03
C ASP A 196 -5.30 -19.68 -20.54
N GLY A 197 -6.04 -18.61 -20.15
CA GLY A 197 -6.10 -18.11 -18.78
C GLY A 197 -4.92 -17.22 -18.37
N LYS A 198 -3.94 -17.02 -19.25
CA LYS A 198 -2.79 -16.14 -19.02
C LYS A 198 -3.11 -14.69 -19.39
N PRO A 199 -2.34 -13.70 -18.88
CA PRO A 199 -2.50 -12.31 -19.26
C PRO A 199 -2.11 -12.06 -20.73
N GLU A 200 -3.01 -11.44 -21.49
CA GLU A 200 -2.76 -10.93 -22.83
C GLU A 200 -2.78 -9.40 -22.83
N ILE A 201 -1.90 -8.77 -23.61
CA ILE A 201 -1.82 -7.32 -23.76
C ILE A 201 -3.01 -6.81 -24.55
N VAL A 202 -3.65 -5.75 -24.06
CA VAL A 202 -4.65 -4.94 -24.79
C VAL A 202 -3.92 -3.72 -25.34
N GLU A 203 -3.64 -3.71 -26.65
CA GLU A 203 -2.70 -2.75 -27.26
C GLU A 203 -3.14 -1.29 -27.12
N ASP A 204 -4.44 -1.00 -27.20
CA ASP A 204 -4.95 0.37 -27.01
C ASP A 204 -4.75 0.90 -25.60
N GLU A 205 -4.89 0.03 -24.60
CA GLU A 205 -4.59 0.37 -23.20
C GLU A 205 -3.08 0.40 -22.93
N ALA A 206 -2.31 -0.47 -23.57
CA ALA A 206 -0.85 -0.49 -23.47
C ALA A 206 -0.21 0.79 -24.01
N LYS A 207 -0.77 1.40 -25.06
CA LYS A 207 -0.31 2.71 -25.56
C LYS A 207 -0.40 3.79 -24.49
N ILE A 208 -1.52 3.81 -23.74
CA ILE A 208 -1.71 4.79 -22.64
C ILE A 208 -0.64 4.59 -21.55
N ILE A 209 -0.34 3.34 -21.22
CA ILE A 209 0.69 3.02 -20.21
C ILE A 209 2.06 3.48 -20.69
N ARG A 210 2.44 3.16 -21.94
CA ARG A 210 3.72 3.60 -22.53
C ARG A 210 3.82 5.12 -22.51
N GLU A 211 2.76 5.83 -22.88
CA GLU A 211 2.71 7.30 -22.86
C GLU A 211 2.87 7.88 -21.44
N ILE A 212 2.26 7.28 -20.42
CA ILE A 212 2.46 7.69 -19.02
C ILE A 212 3.93 7.58 -18.62
N TYR A 213 4.61 6.48 -19.02
CA TYR A 213 6.03 6.26 -18.75
C TYR A 213 6.91 7.25 -19.50
N ASP A 214 6.62 7.53 -20.78
CA ASP A 214 7.36 8.48 -21.61
C ASP A 214 7.27 9.90 -21.05
N LYS A 215 6.07 10.39 -20.80
CA LYS A 215 5.86 11.73 -20.19
C LYS A 215 6.55 11.88 -18.85
N TYR A 216 6.59 10.79 -18.05
CA TYR A 216 7.30 10.85 -16.78
C TYR A 216 8.81 10.96 -16.95
N LEU A 217 9.40 10.23 -17.90
CA LEU A 217 10.83 10.31 -18.23
C LEU A 217 11.21 11.63 -18.92
N GLU A 218 10.31 12.22 -19.70
CA GLU A 218 10.45 13.57 -20.29
C GLU A 218 10.49 14.68 -19.23
N GLY A 219 10.18 14.38 -17.98
CA GLY A 219 10.27 15.31 -16.86
C GLY A 219 8.93 15.80 -16.33
N ASP A 220 7.82 15.33 -16.85
CA ASP A 220 6.50 15.70 -16.36
C ASP A 220 6.26 15.21 -14.93
N SER A 221 5.57 16.02 -14.13
CA SER A 221 5.11 15.59 -12.79
C SER A 221 3.89 14.68 -12.92
N ILE A 222 3.70 13.78 -11.94
CA ILE A 222 2.51 12.93 -11.91
C ILE A 222 1.21 13.75 -12.00
N ARG A 223 1.17 14.97 -11.43
CA ARG A 223 -0.01 15.86 -11.54
C ARG A 223 -0.25 16.32 -12.97
N LYS A 224 0.82 16.74 -13.67
CA LYS A 224 0.72 17.18 -15.06
C LYS A 224 0.27 16.04 -15.99
N ILE A 225 0.73 14.80 -15.71
CA ILE A 225 0.28 13.61 -16.42
C ILE A 225 -1.22 13.34 -16.14
N VAL A 226 -1.65 13.49 -14.88
CA VAL A 226 -3.08 13.35 -14.51
C VAL A 226 -3.94 14.39 -15.24
N ASP A 227 -3.52 15.65 -15.27
CA ASP A 227 -4.23 16.72 -15.97
C ASP A 227 -4.32 16.40 -17.47
N TYR A 228 -3.21 16.00 -18.10
CA TYR A 228 -3.19 15.56 -19.50
C TYR A 228 -4.18 14.40 -19.80
N LEU A 229 -4.21 13.37 -18.96
CA LEU A 229 -5.10 12.23 -19.13
C LEU A 229 -6.58 12.63 -18.97
N ASN A 230 -6.88 13.55 -18.06
CA ASN A 230 -8.23 14.07 -17.84
C ASN A 230 -8.68 15.01 -18.99
N ASP A 231 -7.80 15.90 -19.45
CA ASP A 231 -8.09 16.83 -20.55
C ASP A 231 -8.38 16.09 -21.87
N ASN A 232 -7.65 15.00 -22.11
CA ASN A 232 -7.89 14.10 -23.25
C ASN A 232 -9.01 13.08 -23.02
N GLN A 233 -9.74 13.15 -21.89
CA GLN A 233 -10.89 12.28 -21.56
C GLN A 233 -10.58 10.78 -21.64
N ILE A 234 -9.33 10.38 -21.35
CA ILE A 234 -8.90 8.99 -21.36
C ILE A 234 -9.54 8.24 -20.18
N LYS A 235 -10.15 7.08 -20.43
CA LYS A 235 -10.81 6.28 -19.39
C LYS A 235 -9.79 5.68 -18.43
N THR A 236 -10.14 5.65 -17.14
CA THR A 236 -9.33 5.00 -16.11
C THR A 236 -9.42 3.47 -16.18
N PRO A 237 -8.53 2.70 -15.53
CA PRO A 237 -8.59 1.23 -15.46
C PRO A 237 -9.92 0.67 -15.00
N THR A 238 -10.66 1.42 -14.19
CA THR A 238 -11.98 1.02 -13.66
C THR A 238 -13.15 1.63 -14.45
N GLY A 239 -12.89 2.21 -15.62
CA GLY A 239 -13.90 2.86 -16.47
C GLY A 239 -14.42 4.21 -15.95
N LYS A 240 -13.85 4.76 -14.89
CA LYS A 240 -14.21 6.07 -14.35
C LYS A 240 -13.65 7.19 -15.23
N LYS A 241 -14.31 8.36 -15.21
CA LYS A 241 -13.93 9.51 -16.05
C LYS A 241 -12.74 10.30 -15.53
N VAL A 242 -12.35 10.14 -14.26
CA VAL A 242 -11.35 11.01 -13.60
C VAL A 242 -10.14 10.21 -13.14
N TRP A 243 -8.98 10.63 -13.58
CA TRP A 243 -7.69 10.13 -13.11
C TRP A 243 -7.24 10.84 -11.84
N TYR A 244 -6.61 10.10 -10.95
CA TYR A 244 -6.07 10.61 -9.70
C TYR A 244 -4.57 10.35 -9.60
N TYR A 245 -3.88 11.19 -8.84
CA TYR A 245 -2.44 11.07 -8.56
C TYR A 245 -2.03 9.66 -8.11
N GLY A 246 -2.83 9.05 -7.22
CA GLY A 246 -2.56 7.70 -6.71
C GLY A 246 -2.60 6.61 -7.79
N THR A 247 -3.49 6.74 -8.79
CA THR A 247 -3.62 5.78 -9.89
C THR A 247 -2.39 5.82 -10.79
N VAL A 248 -1.98 7.01 -11.24
CA VAL A 248 -0.78 7.17 -12.09
C VAL A 248 0.48 6.75 -11.33
N LYS A 249 0.61 7.12 -10.05
CA LYS A 249 1.72 6.67 -9.20
C LYS A 249 1.77 5.14 -9.08
N SER A 250 0.61 4.49 -8.92
CA SER A 250 0.51 3.04 -8.84
C SER A 250 0.93 2.38 -10.15
N ILE A 251 0.55 2.93 -11.32
CA ILE A 251 0.96 2.44 -12.63
C ILE A 251 2.48 2.53 -12.78
N LEU A 252 3.08 3.67 -12.49
CA LEU A 252 4.53 3.89 -12.59
C LEU A 252 5.35 2.98 -11.66
N SER A 253 4.79 2.52 -10.54
CA SER A 253 5.50 1.69 -9.55
C SER A 253 5.14 0.21 -9.58
N ASN A 254 4.30 -0.24 -10.51
CA ASN A 254 3.84 -1.62 -10.56
C ASN A 254 4.73 -2.47 -11.46
N GLU A 255 5.49 -3.39 -10.87
CA GLU A 255 6.40 -4.30 -11.57
C GLU A 255 5.70 -5.20 -12.60
N LYS A 256 4.39 -5.38 -12.51
CA LYS A 256 3.65 -6.19 -13.48
C LYS A 256 3.73 -5.62 -14.91
N TYR A 257 3.94 -4.31 -15.07
CA TYR A 257 4.11 -3.72 -16.40
C TYR A 257 5.41 -4.09 -17.10
N LYS A 258 6.43 -4.51 -16.36
CA LYS A 258 7.67 -5.05 -16.95
C LYS A 258 7.68 -6.57 -17.12
N GLY A 259 6.54 -7.25 -16.84
CA GLY A 259 6.38 -8.69 -17.00
C GLY A 259 6.61 -9.50 -15.72
N ASP A 260 7.01 -8.89 -14.62
CA ASP A 260 7.29 -9.55 -13.35
C ASP A 260 6.08 -9.49 -12.40
N ALA A 261 6.14 -10.23 -11.30
CA ALA A 261 5.11 -10.17 -10.28
C ALA A 261 5.66 -10.36 -8.87
N LEU A 262 5.39 -9.41 -7.98
CA LEU A 262 5.67 -9.56 -6.55
C LEU A 262 4.41 -10.03 -5.83
N ILE A 263 4.48 -11.21 -5.23
CA ILE A 263 3.40 -11.84 -4.48
C ILE A 263 3.57 -11.54 -2.99
N ASN A 264 2.45 -11.48 -2.23
CA ASN A 264 2.41 -11.14 -0.81
C ASN A 264 2.83 -9.71 -0.46
N LYS A 265 2.57 -8.73 -1.34
CA LYS A 265 2.77 -7.29 -1.04
C LYS A 265 2.00 -6.82 0.19
N THR A 266 0.86 -7.46 0.46
CA THR A 266 -0.01 -7.15 1.60
C THR A 266 -0.49 -8.44 2.24
N TYR A 267 -0.83 -8.38 3.52
CA TYR A 267 -1.42 -9.50 4.23
C TYR A 267 -2.54 -9.06 5.18
N VAL A 268 -3.45 -9.98 5.47
CA VAL A 268 -4.49 -9.78 6.47
C VAL A 268 -3.91 -10.11 7.85
N ILE A 269 -4.05 -9.19 8.80
CA ILE A 269 -3.48 -9.31 10.15
C ILE A 269 -4.18 -10.45 10.89
N ASP A 270 -5.51 -10.40 10.96
CA ASP A 270 -6.34 -11.42 11.62
C ASP A 270 -7.63 -11.70 10.83
N CYS A 271 -8.21 -12.87 11.07
CA CYS A 271 -9.40 -13.33 10.35
C CYS A 271 -10.68 -12.60 10.78
N ILE A 272 -10.69 -11.97 11.94
CA ILE A 272 -11.86 -11.29 12.52
C ILE A 272 -11.96 -9.86 12.00
N SER A 273 -10.92 -9.05 12.19
CA SER A 273 -10.92 -7.64 11.77
C SER A 273 -10.75 -7.46 10.27
N LYS A 274 -10.17 -8.46 9.58
CA LYS A 274 -9.82 -8.43 8.15
C LYS A 274 -9.01 -7.19 7.73
N LYS A 275 -8.30 -6.58 8.68
CA LYS A 275 -7.42 -5.45 8.38
C LYS A 275 -6.26 -5.91 7.53
N VAL A 276 -6.06 -5.21 6.40
CA VAL A 276 -4.96 -5.45 5.49
C VAL A 276 -3.79 -4.54 5.87
N LYS A 277 -2.59 -5.11 5.98
CA LYS A 277 -1.33 -4.40 6.21
C LYS A 277 -0.40 -4.64 5.03
N ARG A 278 0.42 -3.63 4.69
CA ARG A 278 1.53 -3.79 3.76
C ARG A 278 2.57 -4.73 4.41
N ASN A 279 3.15 -5.58 3.60
CA ASN A 279 4.21 -6.47 4.02
C ASN A 279 5.56 -5.76 3.81
N ASP A 280 6.15 -5.30 4.90
CA ASP A 280 7.44 -4.60 4.90
C ASP A 280 8.58 -5.54 5.33
N GLY A 281 8.38 -6.87 5.21
CA GLY A 281 9.34 -7.92 5.55
C GLY A 281 8.87 -8.88 6.65
N GLU A 282 7.65 -8.68 7.20
CA GLU A 282 7.14 -9.55 8.27
C GLU A 282 6.75 -10.96 7.77
N ARG A 283 6.49 -11.09 6.47
CA ARG A 283 6.15 -12.37 5.83
C ARG A 283 6.93 -12.56 4.55
N ALA A 284 7.22 -13.81 4.20
CA ALA A 284 7.88 -14.14 2.94
C ALA A 284 7.14 -13.54 1.74
N GLN A 285 7.88 -12.91 0.85
CA GLN A 285 7.43 -12.42 -0.44
C GLN A 285 8.05 -13.28 -1.53
N TYR A 286 7.34 -13.44 -2.64
CA TYR A 286 7.83 -14.20 -3.79
C TYR A 286 7.86 -13.28 -5.00
N TYR A 287 9.03 -13.16 -5.62
CA TYR A 287 9.22 -12.40 -6.83
C TYR A 287 9.31 -13.37 -8.00
N VAL A 288 8.42 -13.22 -8.98
CA VAL A 288 8.37 -14.07 -10.17
C VAL A 288 8.76 -13.23 -11.37
N GLU A 289 9.86 -13.54 -11.98
CA GLU A 289 10.36 -12.87 -13.17
C GLU A 289 9.73 -13.46 -14.44
N ASN A 290 9.57 -12.63 -15.47
CA ASN A 290 9.05 -13.03 -16.78
C ASN A 290 7.75 -13.85 -16.72
N ASN A 291 6.87 -13.51 -15.80
CA ASN A 291 5.61 -14.23 -15.58
C ASN A 291 4.60 -14.05 -16.73
N HIS A 292 4.65 -12.91 -17.42
CA HIS A 292 3.71 -12.55 -18.48
C HIS A 292 4.35 -11.55 -19.47
N PRO A 293 3.77 -11.36 -20.67
CA PRO A 293 4.30 -10.40 -21.63
C PRO A 293 4.39 -8.98 -21.05
N ALA A 294 5.56 -8.36 -21.22
CA ALA A 294 5.83 -7.01 -20.71
C ALA A 294 5.25 -5.93 -21.64
N ILE A 295 4.60 -4.89 -21.08
CA ILE A 295 4.18 -3.69 -21.81
C ILE A 295 5.33 -2.67 -21.87
N ILE A 296 6.13 -2.60 -20.81
CA ILE A 296 7.27 -1.70 -20.64
C ILE A 296 8.54 -2.54 -20.52
N SER A 297 9.61 -2.15 -21.20
CA SER A 297 10.89 -2.84 -21.06
C SER A 297 11.44 -2.73 -19.64
N PRO A 298 12.18 -3.75 -19.15
CA PRO A 298 12.77 -3.71 -17.81
C PRO A 298 13.64 -2.47 -17.58
N GLU A 299 14.43 -2.06 -18.59
CA GLU A 299 15.31 -0.90 -18.54
C GLU A 299 14.50 0.39 -18.33
N LYS A 300 13.42 0.58 -19.11
CA LYS A 300 12.54 1.75 -19.02
C LYS A 300 11.83 1.80 -17.67
N PHE A 301 11.37 0.66 -17.15
CA PHE A 301 10.79 0.57 -15.82
C PHE A 301 11.80 0.97 -14.74
N ASN A 302 13.01 0.43 -14.77
CA ASN A 302 14.06 0.72 -13.80
C ASN A 302 14.44 2.21 -13.81
N ARG A 303 14.58 2.82 -15.00
CA ARG A 303 14.80 4.27 -15.16
C ARG A 303 13.70 5.10 -14.48
N VAL A 304 12.44 4.68 -14.61
CA VAL A 304 11.33 5.37 -13.92
C VAL A 304 11.44 5.21 -12.41
N GLN A 305 11.83 4.03 -11.88
CA GLN A 305 12.02 3.84 -10.44
C GLN A 305 13.17 4.71 -9.90
N GLU A 306 14.28 4.78 -10.60
CA GLU A 306 15.42 5.66 -10.25
C GLU A 306 14.99 7.14 -10.23
N GLU A 307 14.27 7.58 -11.27
CA GLU A 307 13.74 8.94 -11.33
C GLU A 307 12.73 9.23 -10.23
N MET A 308 11.86 8.26 -9.87
CA MET A 308 10.96 8.39 -8.73
C MET A 308 11.73 8.53 -7.41
N ALA A 309 12.78 7.74 -7.21
CA ALA A 309 13.65 7.83 -6.04
C ALA A 309 14.39 9.18 -6.00
N ARG A 310 14.96 9.63 -7.13
CA ARG A 310 15.62 10.94 -7.26
C ARG A 310 14.68 12.09 -6.91
N ARG A 311 13.47 12.09 -7.47
CA ARG A 311 12.46 13.14 -7.19
C ARG A 311 11.97 13.08 -5.73
N SER A 312 11.93 11.89 -5.13
CA SER A 312 11.54 11.71 -3.73
C SER A 312 12.64 12.16 -2.76
N SER A 313 13.92 11.89 -3.06
CA SER A 313 15.06 12.28 -2.23
C SER A 313 15.22 13.82 -2.14
N LYS A 314 14.81 14.54 -3.19
CA LYS A 314 14.79 16.01 -3.21
C LYS A 314 13.66 16.64 -2.37
N LYS A 315 12.70 15.87 -1.89
CA LYS A 315 11.71 16.30 -0.90
C LYS A 315 12.35 16.29 0.50
N LYS A 316 13.17 17.29 0.79
CA LYS A 316 13.69 17.45 2.15
C LYS A 316 12.52 17.71 3.12
N VAL A 317 12.58 17.04 4.27
CA VAL A 317 11.67 17.31 5.38
C VAL A 317 11.76 18.79 5.71
N LYS A 318 10.60 19.45 5.84
CA LYS A 318 10.50 20.84 6.24
C LYS A 318 11.27 21.03 7.54
N GLN A 319 12.36 21.76 7.51
CA GLN A 319 13.09 22.08 8.75
C GLN A 319 12.17 22.92 9.64
N VAL A 320 12.08 22.56 10.91
CA VAL A 320 11.28 23.31 11.88
C VAL A 320 11.72 24.79 11.84
N GLY A 321 10.77 25.69 11.56
CA GLY A 321 11.03 27.14 11.48
C GLY A 321 11.26 27.72 10.07
N THR A 322 11.32 26.91 8.99
CA THR A 322 11.41 27.46 7.63
C THR A 322 10.03 27.88 7.11
N LYS A 323 9.95 29.08 6.55
CA LYS A 323 8.71 29.61 5.93
C LYS A 323 8.46 28.99 4.54
N THR A 324 9.50 28.48 3.89
CA THR A 324 9.48 27.99 2.51
C THR A 324 9.87 26.51 2.47
N GLU A 325 9.20 25.71 1.65
CA GLU A 325 9.61 24.32 1.42
C GLU A 325 10.90 24.28 0.59
N LEU A 326 11.96 23.64 1.12
CA LEU A 326 13.24 23.49 0.45
C LEU A 326 13.18 22.39 -0.61
N GLY A 327 13.65 22.68 -1.83
CA GLY A 327 13.96 21.67 -2.85
C GLY A 327 12.78 20.86 -3.34
N LYS A 328 11.77 21.51 -3.92
CA LYS A 328 10.63 20.84 -4.54
C LYS A 328 10.90 20.59 -6.02
N TYR A 329 10.75 19.35 -6.48
CA TYR A 329 10.76 19.04 -7.90
C TYR A 329 9.68 19.87 -8.62
N SER A 330 10.08 20.57 -9.68
CA SER A 330 9.18 21.35 -10.53
C SER A 330 9.23 20.84 -11.96
N SER A 331 8.14 20.28 -12.49
CA SER A 331 8.06 19.89 -13.90
C SER A 331 8.12 21.07 -14.86
N LYS A 332 7.90 22.29 -14.37
CA LYS A 332 7.81 23.50 -15.19
C LYS A 332 9.14 24.24 -15.33
N TYR A 333 9.97 24.24 -14.28
CA TYR A 333 11.22 25.01 -14.24
C TYR A 333 12.38 24.13 -13.76
N ALA A 334 13.32 23.81 -14.63
CA ALA A 334 14.50 23.00 -14.30
C ALA A 334 15.36 23.66 -13.22
N LEU A 335 15.54 24.96 -13.30
CA LEU A 335 16.38 25.73 -12.37
C LEU A 335 15.85 25.70 -10.91
N SER A 336 14.58 25.36 -10.66
CA SER A 336 14.04 25.22 -9.30
C SER A 336 14.73 24.11 -8.48
N GLU A 337 15.31 23.12 -9.14
CA GLU A 337 16.02 22.02 -8.51
C GLU A 337 17.53 22.06 -8.74
N LEU A 338 17.97 22.70 -9.82
CA LEU A 338 19.36 22.72 -10.23
C LEU A 338 20.15 23.92 -9.69
N LEU A 339 19.47 25.05 -9.40
CA LEU A 339 20.15 26.28 -9.01
C LEU A 339 20.40 26.35 -7.50
N ILE A 340 21.66 26.38 -7.09
CA ILE A 340 22.13 26.29 -5.70
C ILE A 340 22.97 27.53 -5.35
N CYS A 341 22.84 28.03 -4.14
CA CYS A 341 23.62 29.13 -3.61
C CYS A 341 25.05 28.67 -3.27
N GLY A 342 26.07 29.34 -3.77
CA GLY A 342 27.47 29.03 -3.47
C GLY A 342 27.87 29.33 -2.01
N GLU A 343 27.17 30.25 -1.34
CA GLU A 343 27.45 30.60 0.07
C GLU A 343 26.80 29.64 1.06
N CYS A 344 25.48 29.41 0.94
CA CYS A 344 24.72 28.64 1.95
C CYS A 344 24.17 27.30 1.44
N HIS A 345 24.50 26.90 0.22
CA HIS A 345 24.11 25.65 -0.43
C HIS A 345 22.59 25.39 -0.48
N THR A 346 21.77 26.44 -0.29
CA THR A 346 20.32 26.36 -0.37
C THR A 346 19.86 26.59 -1.80
N PRO A 347 18.80 25.91 -2.26
CA PRO A 347 18.24 26.16 -3.59
C PRO A 347 17.75 27.60 -3.76
N TYR A 348 17.73 28.03 -5.00
CA TYR A 348 17.09 29.27 -5.41
C TYR A 348 15.62 29.07 -5.71
N ARG A 349 14.82 30.12 -5.52
CA ARG A 349 13.38 30.12 -5.82
C ARG A 349 13.07 31.18 -6.86
N ARG A 350 12.25 30.82 -7.84
CA ARG A 350 11.71 31.72 -8.85
C ARG A 350 10.69 32.67 -8.20
N CYS A 351 10.90 33.97 -8.37
CA CYS A 351 10.06 35.04 -7.83
C CYS A 351 9.69 36.02 -8.92
N THR A 352 8.48 36.57 -8.84
CA THR A 352 8.10 37.72 -9.67
C THR A 352 8.40 38.99 -8.89
N TRP A 353 9.19 39.89 -9.47
CA TRP A 353 9.53 41.19 -8.90
C TRP A 353 8.85 42.27 -9.72
N THR A 354 8.18 43.19 -9.08
CA THR A 354 7.63 44.37 -9.73
C THR A 354 8.63 45.52 -9.54
N THR A 355 9.12 46.06 -10.64
CA THR A 355 10.03 47.22 -10.65
C THR A 355 9.27 48.50 -10.24
N THR A 356 10.00 49.55 -9.90
CA THR A 356 9.41 50.88 -9.57
C THR A 356 8.54 51.43 -10.70
N ASN A 357 8.78 51.01 -11.93
CA ASN A 357 8.03 51.41 -13.12
C ASN A 357 6.79 50.51 -13.39
N GLY A 358 6.44 49.58 -12.49
CA GLY A 358 5.30 48.68 -12.63
C GLY A 358 5.55 47.45 -13.52
N GLU A 359 6.72 47.29 -14.14
CA GLU A 359 7.06 46.13 -14.92
C GLU A 359 7.34 44.90 -14.06
N LYS A 360 6.82 43.74 -14.46
CA LYS A 360 7.05 42.46 -13.78
C LYS A 360 8.27 41.77 -14.35
N LYS A 361 9.35 41.68 -13.57
CA LYS A 361 10.53 40.88 -13.91
C LYS A 361 10.55 39.57 -13.14
N ILE A 362 11.04 38.50 -13.78
CA ILE A 362 11.22 37.22 -13.15
C ILE A 362 12.65 37.09 -12.68
N VAL A 363 12.82 36.83 -11.39
CA VAL A 363 14.12 36.74 -10.74
C VAL A 363 14.25 35.47 -9.90
N TRP A 364 15.46 34.96 -9.82
CA TRP A 364 15.81 33.84 -8.95
C TRP A 364 16.51 34.37 -7.70
N ARG A 365 16.07 33.87 -6.51
CA ARG A 365 16.59 34.31 -5.21
C ARG A 365 16.82 33.12 -4.29
N CYS A 366 17.92 33.18 -3.53
CA CYS A 366 18.22 32.16 -2.50
C CYS A 366 17.09 32.08 -1.46
N ILE A 367 16.65 30.89 -1.13
CA ILE A 367 15.55 30.64 -0.20
C ILE A 367 15.89 31.14 1.20
N ASN A 368 17.11 30.86 1.71
CA ASN A 368 17.53 31.38 3.02
C ASN A 368 17.53 32.91 3.07
N ARG A 369 17.95 33.55 1.96
CA ARG A 369 17.89 35.01 1.87
C ARG A 369 16.48 35.57 1.84
N LEU A 370 15.54 34.84 1.21
CA LEU A 370 14.11 35.19 1.17
C LEU A 370 13.44 35.07 2.53
N ASP A 371 13.71 33.98 3.25
CA ASP A 371 13.01 33.65 4.49
C ASP A 371 13.59 34.36 5.71
N TYR A 372 14.89 34.58 5.75
CA TYR A 372 15.63 35.10 6.91
C TYR A 372 16.47 36.35 6.67
N GLY A 373 16.41 36.93 5.48
CA GLY A 373 17.22 38.08 5.13
C GLY A 373 18.73 37.77 5.12
N LYS A 374 19.52 38.66 5.69
CA LYS A 374 20.99 38.49 5.78
C LYS A 374 21.46 37.56 6.92
N LYS A 375 20.57 36.94 7.67
CA LYS A 375 20.94 36.18 8.87
C LYS A 375 21.77 34.90 8.56
N TYR A 376 21.46 34.23 7.46
CA TYR A 376 22.10 32.94 7.11
C TYR A 376 22.76 32.97 5.71
N CYS A 377 22.56 34.03 4.94
CA CYS A 377 23.14 34.19 3.62
C CYS A 377 23.36 35.67 3.34
N HIS A 378 24.63 36.10 3.23
CA HIS A 378 25.02 37.52 3.22
C HIS A 378 25.16 38.08 1.81
N HIS A 379 25.71 37.27 0.88
CA HIS A 379 26.16 37.75 -0.43
C HIS A 379 25.40 37.17 -1.62
N SER A 380 24.39 36.29 -1.41
CA SER A 380 23.65 35.68 -2.52
C SER A 380 22.94 36.73 -3.38
N PRO A 381 23.24 36.79 -4.69
CA PRO A 381 22.62 37.75 -5.59
C PRO A 381 21.20 37.36 -5.97
N SER A 382 20.41 38.31 -6.43
CA SER A 382 19.18 38.06 -7.19
C SER A 382 19.52 38.07 -8.67
N LEU A 383 19.16 37.03 -9.40
CA LEU A 383 19.51 36.85 -10.82
C LEU A 383 18.26 36.96 -11.69
N GLU A 384 18.34 37.71 -12.79
CA GLU A 384 17.25 37.74 -13.78
C GLU A 384 17.23 36.44 -14.58
N GLU A 385 16.03 35.89 -14.83
CA GLU A 385 15.84 34.57 -15.46
C GLU A 385 16.47 34.51 -16.87
N ASN A 386 16.27 35.55 -17.69
CA ASN A 386 16.76 35.57 -19.06
C ASN A 386 18.30 35.58 -19.13
N ILE A 387 18.95 36.37 -18.25
CA ILE A 387 20.41 36.45 -18.19
C ILE A 387 20.99 35.10 -17.76
N LEU A 388 20.38 34.48 -16.71
CA LEU A 388 20.81 33.19 -16.21
C LEU A 388 20.65 32.08 -17.26
N GLN A 389 19.49 32.02 -17.94
CA GLN A 389 19.24 31.04 -18.99
C GLN A 389 20.21 31.20 -20.16
N SER A 390 20.48 32.43 -20.59
CA SER A 390 21.46 32.72 -21.66
C SER A 390 22.88 32.31 -21.28
N ALA A 391 23.29 32.52 -20.02
CA ALA A 391 24.60 32.11 -19.54
C ALA A 391 24.75 30.60 -19.51
N ILE A 392 23.72 29.88 -19.04
CA ILE A 392 23.69 28.40 -19.02
C ILE A 392 23.77 27.84 -20.44
N VAL A 393 23.01 28.40 -21.39
CA VAL A 393 23.06 27.99 -22.79
C VAL A 393 24.44 28.22 -23.38
N ARG A 394 25.09 29.39 -23.10
CA ARG A 394 26.47 29.66 -23.53
C ARG A 394 27.47 28.66 -22.95
N ALA A 395 27.32 28.29 -21.66
CA ALA A 395 28.18 27.29 -21.03
C ALA A 395 28.05 25.92 -21.72
N VAL A 396 26.84 25.49 -22.05
CA VAL A 396 26.58 24.22 -22.77
C VAL A 396 27.18 24.29 -24.19
N GLN A 397 26.87 25.34 -24.94
CA GLN A 397 27.34 25.50 -26.34
C GLN A 397 28.87 25.56 -26.45
N ASN A 398 29.53 26.35 -25.61
CA ASN A 398 30.97 26.55 -25.70
C ASN A 398 31.77 25.32 -25.25
N ASN A 399 31.28 24.59 -24.27
CA ASN A 399 32.04 23.49 -23.65
C ASN A 399 31.65 22.10 -24.15
N LEU A 400 30.39 21.87 -24.46
CA LEU A 400 29.94 20.54 -24.89
C LEU A 400 29.74 20.45 -26.40
N VAL A 401 29.27 21.50 -27.05
CA VAL A 401 28.94 21.44 -28.48
C VAL A 401 30.13 21.80 -29.35
N LYS A 402 30.91 22.84 -28.99
CA LYS A 402 32.04 23.31 -29.77
C LYS A 402 33.38 22.61 -29.46
N CYS A 403 33.50 21.97 -28.29
CA CYS A 403 34.75 21.35 -27.84
C CYS A 403 34.65 19.82 -27.87
N SER A 404 34.94 19.20 -29.00
CA SER A 404 34.93 17.75 -29.18
C SER A 404 35.89 17.01 -28.25
N GLU A 405 37.02 17.63 -27.88
CA GLU A 405 38.00 17.03 -26.96
C GLU A 405 37.45 16.86 -25.54
N VAL A 406 36.65 17.83 -25.06
CA VAL A 406 36.00 17.76 -23.74
C VAL A 406 34.94 16.64 -23.72
N LEU A 407 34.19 16.52 -24.80
CA LEU A 407 33.18 15.46 -24.95
C LEU A 407 33.83 14.07 -24.96
N GLU A 408 34.95 13.90 -25.68
CA GLU A 408 35.67 12.61 -25.71
C GLU A 408 36.35 12.29 -24.36
N LYS A 409 36.93 13.24 -23.68
CA LYS A 409 37.45 13.06 -22.32
C LYS A 409 36.35 12.71 -21.34
N LEU A 410 35.19 13.34 -21.43
CA LEU A 410 34.03 13.02 -20.62
C LEU A 410 33.56 11.59 -20.88
N LYS A 411 33.41 11.17 -22.14
CA LYS A 411 33.12 9.79 -22.55
C LYS A 411 34.12 8.79 -21.97
N GLN A 412 35.41 9.12 -22.03
CA GLN A 412 36.46 8.25 -21.51
C GLN A 412 36.44 8.11 -19.99
N HIS A 413 36.29 9.21 -19.24
CA HIS A 413 36.19 9.18 -17.78
C HIS A 413 34.96 8.41 -17.30
N ILE A 414 33.83 8.57 -17.97
CA ILE A 414 32.60 7.83 -17.68
C ILE A 414 32.77 6.34 -17.98
N ARG A 415 33.39 5.99 -19.11
CA ARG A 415 33.72 4.58 -19.43
C ARG A 415 34.61 3.95 -18.36
N ILE A 416 35.63 4.65 -17.90
CA ILE A 416 36.54 4.20 -16.83
C ILE A 416 35.77 4.04 -15.50
N GLY A 417 34.90 4.98 -15.16
CA GLY A 417 34.08 4.90 -13.92
C GLY A 417 33.02 3.81 -13.96
N LEU A 418 32.59 3.36 -15.15
CA LEU A 418 31.59 2.30 -15.34
C LEU A 418 32.24 0.92 -15.65
N SER A 419 33.55 0.85 -15.93
CA SER A 419 34.27 -0.41 -16.15
C SER A 419 34.61 -1.12 -14.83
N GLY A 420 33.56 -1.49 -14.10
CA GLY A 420 33.70 -2.37 -12.94
C GLY A 420 33.78 -3.83 -13.38
N GLU A 421 34.90 -4.25 -13.97
CA GLU A 421 35.16 -5.66 -14.38
C GLU A 421 35.09 -6.67 -13.23
N GLN A 422 34.97 -6.25 -11.99
CA GLN A 422 34.95 -7.14 -10.80
C GLN A 422 33.57 -7.55 -10.30
N THR A 423 32.48 -7.03 -10.86
CA THR A 423 31.12 -7.29 -10.32
C THR A 423 30.47 -8.54 -10.91
N GLU A 424 30.75 -8.91 -12.16
CA GLU A 424 30.16 -10.10 -12.80
C GLU A 424 30.76 -11.40 -12.24
N ASP A 425 32.07 -11.47 -12.03
CA ASP A 425 32.74 -12.65 -11.44
C ASP A 425 32.23 -12.92 -10.01
N LYS A 426 32.05 -11.87 -9.18
CA LYS A 426 31.55 -12.02 -7.81
C LYS A 426 30.09 -12.46 -7.74
N THR A 427 29.24 -12.03 -8.66
CA THR A 427 27.84 -12.49 -8.72
C THR A 427 27.76 -13.97 -9.05
N ILE A 428 28.58 -14.46 -9.95
CA ILE A 428 28.65 -15.87 -10.31
C ILE A 428 29.14 -16.71 -9.12
N ASP A 429 30.19 -16.27 -8.42
CA ASP A 429 30.72 -16.96 -7.25
C ASP A 429 29.70 -17.09 -6.13
N ILE A 430 28.95 -16.02 -5.85
CA ILE A 430 27.88 -16.00 -4.84
C ILE A 430 26.73 -16.94 -5.25
N GLN A 431 26.35 -16.98 -6.53
CA GLN A 431 25.31 -17.88 -7.03
C GLN A 431 25.73 -19.35 -6.90
N ILE A 432 26.98 -19.67 -7.19
CA ILE A 432 27.53 -21.03 -7.03
C ILE A 432 27.50 -21.44 -5.55
N GLU A 433 27.89 -20.55 -4.63
CA GLU A 433 27.90 -20.87 -3.20
C GLU A 433 26.45 -21.02 -2.65
N ILE A 434 25.48 -20.24 -3.12
CA ILE A 434 24.06 -20.41 -2.80
C ILE A 434 23.56 -21.78 -3.28
N ALA A 435 23.86 -22.18 -4.53
CA ALA A 435 23.46 -23.48 -5.07
C ALA A 435 24.09 -24.65 -4.31
N ARG A 436 25.34 -24.51 -3.83
CA ARG A 436 26.00 -25.47 -2.96
C ARG A 436 25.28 -25.61 -1.61
N LEU A 437 24.93 -24.48 -0.98
CA LEU A 437 24.20 -24.48 0.29
C LEU A 437 22.78 -25.06 0.14
N ASP A 438 22.13 -24.90 -1.01
CA ASP A 438 20.83 -25.51 -1.30
C ASP A 438 20.93 -27.04 -1.33
N LYS A 439 21.95 -27.55 -1.96
CA LYS A 439 22.22 -29.01 -2.01
C LYS A 439 22.53 -29.57 -0.62
N GLU A 440 23.36 -28.87 0.16
CA GLU A 440 23.70 -29.24 1.53
C GLU A 440 22.44 -29.19 2.47
N TYR A 441 21.56 -28.24 2.26
CA TYR A 441 20.27 -28.14 2.95
C TYR A 441 19.34 -29.31 2.65
N ASP A 442 19.21 -29.69 1.38
CA ASP A 442 18.38 -30.82 0.95
C ASP A 442 18.94 -32.16 1.47
N ASP A 443 20.27 -32.34 1.48
CA ASP A 443 20.96 -33.51 2.02
C ASP A 443 20.73 -33.64 3.55
N LEU A 444 20.78 -32.54 4.28
CA LEU A 444 20.47 -32.54 5.73
C LEU A 444 19.00 -32.82 6.01
N LEU A 445 18.07 -32.29 5.22
CA LEU A 445 16.64 -32.62 5.34
C LEU A 445 16.37 -34.11 5.12
N ASN A 446 17.01 -34.71 4.12
CA ASN A 446 16.90 -36.14 3.86
C ASN A 446 17.47 -36.98 5.02
N ARG A 447 18.55 -36.55 5.67
CA ARG A 447 19.11 -37.21 6.86
C ARG A 447 18.19 -37.10 8.08
N ILE A 448 17.57 -35.94 8.34
CA ILE A 448 16.60 -35.76 9.43
C ILE A 448 15.38 -36.69 9.27
N THR A 449 14.95 -36.92 8.02
CA THR A 449 13.82 -37.82 7.73
C THR A 449 14.17 -39.30 7.87
N SER A 450 15.45 -39.67 7.80
CA SER A 450 15.93 -41.05 7.88
C SER A 450 16.50 -41.46 9.25
N ASP A 451 16.98 -40.52 10.07
CA ASP A 451 17.63 -40.80 11.37
C ASP A 451 16.99 -39.94 12.49
N MET A 452 16.26 -40.59 13.42
CA MET A 452 15.59 -39.91 14.52
C MET A 452 16.49 -39.66 15.78
N GLU A 453 17.76 -40.08 15.79
CA GLU A 453 18.56 -40.02 17.02
C GLU A 453 19.36 -38.72 17.25
N ASN A 454 19.49 -37.82 16.24
CA ASN A 454 20.31 -36.59 16.35
C ASN A 454 19.64 -35.31 15.83
N VAL A 455 18.33 -35.19 16.00
CA VAL A 455 17.52 -34.10 15.38
C VAL A 455 17.97 -32.70 15.81
N GLU A 456 18.27 -32.45 17.09
CA GLU A 456 18.67 -31.14 17.59
C GLU A 456 20.00 -30.61 17.01
N ALA A 457 20.98 -31.52 16.82
CA ALA A 457 22.26 -31.13 16.21
C ALA A 457 22.13 -30.81 14.72
N LEU A 458 21.27 -31.55 14.01
CA LEU A 458 20.97 -31.32 12.58
C LEU A 458 20.12 -30.07 12.37
N GLU A 459 19.18 -29.78 13.25
CA GLU A 459 18.41 -28.52 13.22
C GLU A 459 19.31 -27.28 13.42
N SER A 460 20.28 -27.36 14.34
CA SER A 460 21.26 -26.28 14.53
C SER A 460 22.13 -26.05 13.27
N GLN A 461 22.46 -27.10 12.51
CA GLN A 461 23.18 -26.98 11.26
C GLN A 461 22.30 -26.38 10.16
N LEU A 462 21.02 -26.77 10.06
CA LEU A 462 20.06 -26.18 9.13
C LEU A 462 19.87 -24.67 9.37
N GLU A 463 19.76 -24.25 10.63
CA GLU A 463 19.67 -22.81 10.96
C GLU A 463 20.89 -22.02 10.48
N LYS A 464 22.10 -22.56 10.65
CA LYS A 464 23.32 -21.92 10.17
C LYS A 464 23.36 -21.78 8.65
N ILE A 465 22.93 -22.83 7.92
CA ILE A 465 22.86 -22.79 6.45
C ILE A 465 21.84 -21.75 5.99
N VAL A 466 20.65 -21.69 6.62
CA VAL A 466 19.62 -20.72 6.29
C VAL A 466 20.10 -19.28 6.53
N LEU A 467 20.80 -19.02 7.65
CA LEU A 467 21.36 -17.71 7.95
C LEU A 467 22.45 -17.30 6.94
N LYS A 468 23.36 -18.23 6.61
CA LYS A 468 24.41 -17.99 5.60
C LYS A 468 23.83 -17.75 4.21
N LYS A 469 22.85 -18.54 3.80
CA LYS A 469 22.13 -18.36 2.53
C LYS A 469 21.44 -17.01 2.47
N HIS A 470 20.77 -16.59 3.55
CA HIS A 470 20.10 -15.28 3.62
C HIS A 470 21.09 -14.11 3.51
N SER A 471 22.29 -14.23 4.12
CA SER A 471 23.34 -13.19 4.00
C SER A 471 23.87 -13.09 2.57
N LEU A 472 24.13 -14.23 1.92
CA LEU A 472 24.59 -14.28 0.52
C LEU A 472 23.53 -13.79 -0.47
N GLN A 473 22.26 -14.09 -0.24
CA GLN A 473 21.15 -13.55 -1.06
C GLN A 473 21.04 -12.03 -0.95
N LYS A 474 21.26 -11.45 0.24
CA LYS A 474 21.32 -9.99 0.39
C LYS A 474 22.51 -9.38 -0.34
N GLU A 475 23.65 -10.03 -0.26
CA GLU A 475 24.85 -9.59 -0.94
C GLU A 475 24.68 -9.64 -2.46
N LEU A 476 24.13 -10.73 -2.99
CA LEU A 476 23.78 -10.89 -4.39
C LEU A 476 22.85 -9.75 -4.87
N GLN A 477 21.81 -9.46 -4.10
CA GLN A 477 20.86 -8.39 -4.43
C GLN A 477 21.52 -7.00 -4.48
N ILE A 478 22.52 -6.75 -3.63
CA ILE A 478 23.30 -5.50 -3.68
C ILE A 478 24.12 -5.43 -4.97
N TYR A 479 24.79 -6.51 -5.37
CA TYR A 479 25.59 -6.59 -6.60
C TYR A 479 24.71 -6.48 -7.86
N GLU A 480 23.59 -7.17 -7.92
CA GLU A 480 22.63 -7.09 -9.05
C GLU A 480 22.05 -5.68 -9.20
N ASN A 481 21.70 -5.04 -8.09
CA ASN A 481 21.23 -3.65 -8.10
C ASN A 481 22.32 -2.68 -8.57
N SER A 482 23.60 -2.92 -8.24
CA SER A 482 24.72 -2.09 -8.68
C SER A 482 24.99 -2.26 -10.17
N SER A 483 24.98 -3.48 -10.67
CA SER A 483 25.14 -3.80 -12.10
C SER A 483 24.02 -3.21 -12.95
N SER A 484 22.76 -3.34 -12.52
CA SER A 484 21.61 -2.72 -13.19
C SER A 484 21.71 -1.20 -13.22
N ARG A 485 22.19 -0.58 -12.14
CA ARG A 485 22.44 0.88 -12.09
C ARG A 485 23.52 1.31 -13.08
N GLN A 486 24.60 0.55 -13.20
CA GLN A 486 25.69 0.83 -14.15
C GLN A 486 25.20 0.76 -15.59
N THR A 487 24.44 -0.27 -15.95
CA THR A 487 23.85 -0.41 -17.29
C THR A 487 22.90 0.73 -17.63
N ASN A 488 22.01 1.08 -16.70
CA ASN A 488 21.09 2.21 -16.87
C ASN A 488 21.83 3.55 -17.01
N THR A 489 22.90 3.73 -16.23
CA THR A 489 23.74 4.94 -16.31
C THR A 489 24.42 5.03 -17.67
N LYS A 490 24.95 3.93 -18.20
CA LYS A 490 25.56 3.87 -19.53
C LYS A 490 24.57 4.24 -20.64
N THR A 491 23.39 3.62 -20.64
CA THR A 491 22.33 3.92 -21.63
C THR A 491 21.91 5.39 -21.56
N ARG A 492 21.75 5.93 -20.35
CA ARG A 492 21.39 7.35 -20.14
C ARG A 492 22.46 8.30 -20.69
N LEU A 493 23.74 7.95 -20.56
CA LEU A 493 24.83 8.74 -21.06
C LEU A 493 24.90 8.70 -22.58
N ASP A 494 24.67 7.54 -23.20
CA ASP A 494 24.60 7.43 -24.66
C ASP A 494 23.46 8.30 -25.23
N GLU A 495 22.30 8.33 -24.58
CA GLU A 495 21.19 9.22 -24.95
C GLU A 495 21.59 10.71 -24.82
N ILE A 496 22.25 11.11 -23.72
CA ILE A 496 22.75 12.46 -23.51
C ILE A 496 23.73 12.84 -24.63
N PHE A 497 24.64 11.95 -25.00
CA PHE A 497 25.58 12.18 -26.09
C PHE A 497 24.88 12.32 -27.45
N GLN A 498 23.86 11.53 -27.73
CA GLN A 498 23.05 11.68 -28.95
C GLN A 498 22.33 13.05 -28.99
N ILE A 499 21.80 13.50 -27.86
CA ILE A 499 21.16 14.83 -27.75
C ILE A 499 22.20 15.94 -28.03
N ILE A 500 23.40 15.87 -27.43
CA ILE A 500 24.46 16.84 -27.60
C ILE A 500 24.92 16.85 -29.06
N GLU A 501 25.08 15.71 -29.71
CA GLU A 501 25.42 15.62 -31.12
C GLU A 501 24.35 16.23 -32.04
N GLY A 502 23.08 16.02 -31.72
CA GLY A 502 21.96 16.63 -32.45
C GLY A 502 21.91 18.18 -32.33
N LEU A 503 22.44 18.72 -31.22
CA LEU A 503 22.50 20.17 -31.00
C LEU A 503 23.63 20.89 -31.75
N LYS A 504 24.60 20.15 -32.34
CA LYS A 504 25.75 20.76 -33.06
C LYS A 504 25.35 21.65 -34.23
N ASN A 505 24.21 21.41 -34.85
CA ASN A 505 23.77 22.08 -36.08
C ASN A 505 22.66 23.13 -35.89
N HIS A 506 22.19 23.34 -34.65
CA HIS A 506 21.08 24.27 -34.38
C HIS A 506 21.42 25.22 -33.24
N PRO A 507 20.99 26.51 -33.30
CA PRO A 507 21.11 27.41 -32.16
C PRO A 507 20.30 26.86 -31.00
N MET A 508 20.95 26.66 -29.87
CA MET A 508 20.30 26.12 -28.68
C MET A 508 19.50 27.20 -27.97
N GLU A 509 18.19 27.00 -27.86
CA GLU A 509 17.36 27.75 -26.93
C GLU A 509 17.31 27.02 -25.58
N PHE A 510 17.05 27.78 -24.50
CA PHE A 510 16.92 27.18 -23.17
C PHE A 510 15.72 26.25 -23.11
N ASN A 511 15.98 24.95 -22.96
CA ASN A 511 14.95 23.91 -22.84
C ASN A 511 15.10 23.18 -21.51
N ASP A 512 14.07 23.27 -20.65
CA ASP A 512 14.07 22.67 -19.31
C ASP A 512 14.32 21.16 -19.33
N VAL A 513 13.87 20.43 -20.34
CA VAL A 513 14.05 18.96 -20.47
C VAL A 513 15.52 18.64 -20.75
N ILE A 514 16.11 19.29 -21.73
CA ILE A 514 17.52 19.09 -22.12
C ILE A 514 18.46 19.49 -20.97
N ILE A 515 18.22 20.65 -20.35
CA ILE A 515 19.03 21.16 -19.25
C ILE A 515 19.03 20.17 -18.06
N ARG A 516 17.90 19.56 -17.72
CA ARG A 516 17.85 18.53 -16.67
C ARG A 516 18.62 17.27 -16.98
N GLN A 517 18.78 16.93 -18.25
CA GLN A 517 19.50 15.73 -18.67
C GLN A 517 21.01 15.95 -18.66
N ILE A 518 21.47 17.17 -18.97
CA ILE A 518 22.88 17.50 -19.18
C ILE A 518 23.51 18.07 -17.90
N ILE A 519 22.77 18.84 -17.09
CA ILE A 519 23.29 19.56 -15.93
C ILE A 519 22.88 18.88 -14.63
N ASP A 520 23.84 18.64 -13.74
CA ASP A 520 23.59 18.14 -12.38
C ASP A 520 23.21 19.28 -11.43
N CYS A 521 23.98 20.36 -11.40
CA CYS A 521 23.62 21.58 -10.67
C CYS A 521 24.30 22.83 -11.26
N VAL A 522 23.75 24.01 -10.91
CA VAL A 522 24.30 25.32 -11.20
C VAL A 522 24.55 26.05 -9.89
N ILE A 523 25.79 26.34 -9.56
CA ILE A 523 26.17 27.00 -8.31
C ILE A 523 26.35 28.50 -8.60
N VAL A 524 25.63 29.35 -7.86
CA VAL A 524 25.72 30.78 -7.96
C VAL A 524 26.80 31.28 -7.03
N GLU A 525 27.93 31.69 -7.58
CA GLU A 525 29.07 32.21 -6.81
C GLU A 525 28.95 33.71 -6.53
N SER A 526 28.64 34.50 -7.58
CA SER A 526 28.49 35.96 -7.48
C SER A 526 27.38 36.46 -8.40
N LYS A 527 27.21 37.79 -8.45
CA LYS A 527 26.28 38.44 -9.38
C LYS A 527 26.73 38.33 -10.84
N GLU A 528 28.00 38.07 -11.07
CA GLU A 528 28.65 38.08 -12.38
C GLU A 528 29.10 36.68 -12.80
N LYS A 529 29.10 35.68 -11.88
CA LYS A 529 29.71 34.38 -12.13
C LYS A 529 28.86 33.24 -11.58
N ILE A 530 28.66 32.24 -12.41
CA ILE A 530 28.05 30.97 -12.05
C ILE A 530 28.99 29.80 -12.38
N LYS A 531 28.89 28.72 -11.66
CA LYS A 531 29.55 27.45 -11.93
C LYS A 531 28.54 26.44 -12.38
N VAL A 532 28.65 25.92 -13.58
CA VAL A 532 27.78 24.89 -14.15
C VAL A 532 28.45 23.54 -13.98
N VAL A 533 27.81 22.62 -13.27
CA VAL A 533 28.28 21.26 -13.07
C VAL A 533 27.47 20.35 -13.99
N PHE A 534 28.12 19.68 -14.90
CA PHE A 534 27.50 18.75 -15.84
C PHE A 534 27.36 17.37 -15.24
N VAL A 535 26.40 16.57 -15.74
CA VAL A 535 26.28 15.15 -15.40
C VAL A 535 27.59 14.45 -15.75
N GLY A 536 28.23 13.80 -14.76
CA GLY A 536 29.59 13.25 -14.89
C GLY A 536 30.66 14.08 -14.18
N GLY A 537 30.29 15.17 -13.49
CA GLY A 537 31.17 15.91 -12.59
C GLY A 537 32.07 16.94 -13.26
N TYR A 538 31.92 17.19 -14.57
CA TYR A 538 32.68 18.26 -15.26
C TYR A 538 32.11 19.63 -14.88
N GLU A 539 32.98 20.52 -14.45
CA GLU A 539 32.61 21.86 -13.96
C GLU A 539 33.12 22.95 -14.89
N VAL A 540 32.27 23.94 -15.14
CA VAL A 540 32.60 25.11 -15.99
C VAL A 540 32.17 26.37 -15.28
N GLU A 541 33.08 27.32 -15.21
CA GLU A 541 32.80 28.69 -14.78
C GLU A 541 32.27 29.51 -15.97
N GLN A 542 31.18 30.23 -15.78
CA GLN A 542 30.53 31.02 -16.81
C GLN A 542 30.15 32.40 -16.25
N GLU A 543 30.47 33.45 -17.00
CA GLU A 543 30.00 34.80 -16.72
C GLU A 543 28.54 34.97 -17.13
N LEU A 544 27.81 35.74 -16.31
CA LEU A 544 26.38 36.01 -16.46
C LEU A 544 26.08 37.10 -17.50
#